data_100ac121837881db4314f2d349a7c631
#
_entry.id   100ac121837881db4314f2d349a7c631
#
_cell.length_a   1.000
_cell.length_b   1.000
_cell.length_c   1.000
_cell.angle_alpha   90.00
_cell.angle_beta   90.00
_cell.angle_gamma   90.00
#
_symmetry.space_group_name_H-M   'P 1'
#
loop_
_entity.id
_entity.type
_entity.pdbx_description
1 polymer ?
#
loop_
_entity_poly.entity_id
_entity_poly.type
_entity_poly.pdbx_seq_one_letter_code
_entity_poly.pdbx_strand_id
1 'polypeptide(L)'
;MPAAAGGERLAKVAPFAGRALGRAGGPDPAPDRSLLGKPAVAFDREYYRRFYYDPRTAVTNRREMLARARLIAAFTEHVGLPVRRVLDAGCGTGLLRTPLRRLLPKAEYVSLETSAYLCSRYGWQHGRIEDYRSAAAFDLVICYDVLQYLPDRAAARALSNFGRLCRGVLYFSALTRRDWEWNCDPVRTDFNVHLRAAQWYRLRLQRNFREIGTGFWLRRGAPLTVWELESRF
;
A
#
# COMPACT_ATOMS: atom_id res chain seq x y z
N MET A 1 -44.46 -6.08 -27.38
CA MET A 1 -43.17 -6.79 -27.33
C MET A 1 -42.26 -6.10 -26.35
N PRO A 2 -42.04 -6.60 -25.11
CA PRO A 2 -41.16 -5.94 -24.15
C PRO A 2 -39.75 -6.48 -24.30
N ALA A 3 -38.79 -5.54 -24.28
CA ALA A 3 -37.35 -5.81 -24.29
C ALA A 3 -36.90 -6.33 -22.93
N ALA A 4 -36.12 -7.41 -22.96
CA ALA A 4 -35.56 -8.07 -21.79
C ALA A 4 -34.44 -7.21 -21.18
N ALA A 5 -34.60 -6.85 -19.89
CA ALA A 5 -33.56 -6.25 -19.08
C ALA A 5 -32.61 -7.35 -18.60
N GLY A 6 -31.41 -7.37 -19.10
CA GLY A 6 -30.31 -8.19 -18.59
C GLY A 6 -29.77 -7.62 -17.29
N GLY A 7 -30.22 -8.18 -16.16
CA GLY A 7 -29.67 -7.86 -14.84
C GLY A 7 -28.30 -8.52 -14.65
N GLU A 8 -27.23 -7.75 -14.74
CA GLU A 8 -25.90 -8.17 -14.25
C GLU A 8 -25.97 -8.40 -12.75
N ARG A 9 -25.85 -9.65 -12.34
CA ARG A 9 -25.67 -10.00 -10.92
C ARG A 9 -24.33 -9.48 -10.45
N LEU A 10 -24.35 -8.48 -9.60
CA LEU A 10 -23.23 -8.10 -8.75
C LEU A 10 -22.76 -9.33 -7.99
N ALA A 11 -21.52 -9.75 -8.21
CA ALA A 11 -20.88 -10.79 -7.42
C ALA A 11 -20.97 -10.39 -5.95
N LYS A 12 -21.67 -11.20 -5.16
CA LYS A 12 -21.82 -11.01 -3.72
C LYS A 12 -20.44 -11.08 -3.08
N VAL A 13 -19.97 -9.95 -2.56
CA VAL A 13 -18.96 -9.94 -1.51
C VAL A 13 -19.59 -10.68 -0.34
N ALA A 14 -18.95 -11.77 0.10
CA ALA A 14 -19.43 -12.56 1.22
C ALA A 14 -19.61 -11.67 2.45
N PRO A 15 -20.72 -11.77 3.19
CA PRO A 15 -20.94 -10.94 4.36
C PRO A 15 -19.92 -11.28 5.43
N PHE A 16 -19.33 -10.24 6.03
CA PHE A 16 -18.53 -10.31 7.23
C PHE A 16 -19.30 -11.08 8.32
N ALA A 17 -18.93 -12.32 8.57
CA ALA A 17 -19.39 -13.03 9.77
C ALA A 17 -18.62 -12.43 10.96
N GLY A 18 -19.26 -11.48 11.63
CA GLY A 18 -18.76 -10.88 12.86
C GLY A 18 -18.58 -11.93 13.94
N ARG A 19 -17.35 -12.33 14.20
CA ARG A 19 -16.97 -12.98 15.46
C ARG A 19 -16.51 -11.90 16.43
N ALA A 20 -17.08 -11.95 17.63
CA ALA A 20 -16.92 -11.01 18.71
C ALA A 20 -15.47 -10.56 18.92
N LEU A 21 -15.29 -9.25 19.11
CA LEU A 21 -14.05 -8.59 19.54
C LEU A 21 -13.57 -9.21 20.87
N GLY A 22 -12.69 -10.19 20.79
CA GLY A 22 -11.94 -10.71 21.91
C GLY A 22 -10.84 -9.75 22.30
N ARG A 23 -10.72 -9.54 23.62
CA ARG A 23 -9.86 -8.61 24.37
C ARG A 23 -8.45 -8.43 23.81
N ALA A 24 -8.00 -7.17 23.90
CA ALA A 24 -6.66 -6.71 23.63
C ALA A 24 -5.60 -7.34 24.57
N GLY A 25 -4.36 -7.50 24.05
CA GLY A 25 -3.14 -7.42 24.82
C GLY A 25 -2.61 -8.75 25.36
N GLY A 26 -2.07 -9.58 24.46
CA GLY A 26 -0.97 -10.48 24.81
C GLY A 26 0.36 -9.90 24.30
N PRO A 27 1.51 -10.26 24.91
CA PRO A 27 2.82 -9.85 24.40
C PRO A 27 3.01 -10.36 22.97
N ASP A 28 3.68 -9.54 22.13
CA ASP A 28 4.05 -9.93 20.77
C ASP A 28 4.74 -11.31 20.80
N PRO A 29 4.26 -12.30 20.05
CA PRO A 29 4.94 -13.58 19.94
C PRO A 29 6.35 -13.35 19.38
N ALA A 30 7.32 -14.07 19.92
CA ALA A 30 8.71 -14.04 19.49
C ALA A 30 8.82 -14.12 17.96
N PRO A 31 9.83 -13.47 17.33
CA PRO A 31 9.99 -13.49 15.88
C PRO A 31 10.06 -14.92 15.38
N ASP A 32 9.25 -15.21 14.37
CA ASP A 32 9.20 -16.52 13.72
C ASP A 32 10.56 -16.86 13.11
N ARG A 33 11.30 -17.75 13.75
CA ARG A 33 12.62 -18.21 13.32
C ARG A 33 12.59 -19.06 12.04
N SER A 34 11.41 -19.49 11.55
CA SER A 34 11.26 -20.26 10.31
C SER A 34 11.61 -19.46 9.05
N LEU A 35 11.75 -18.12 9.18
CA LEU A 35 12.10 -17.19 8.10
C LEU A 35 13.61 -16.95 7.94
N LEU A 36 14.44 -17.53 8.80
CA LEU A 36 15.90 -17.49 8.66
C LEU A 36 16.30 -18.43 7.53
N GLY A 37 16.61 -17.87 6.36
CA GLY A 37 17.11 -18.63 5.22
C GLY A 37 16.20 -18.69 3.99
N LYS A 38 15.06 -18.00 3.96
CA LYS A 38 14.30 -17.89 2.71
C LYS A 38 15.11 -17.09 1.69
N PRO A 39 15.26 -17.58 0.43
CA PRO A 39 15.89 -16.81 -0.62
C PRO A 39 15.14 -15.48 -0.83
N ALA A 40 15.91 -14.43 -1.12
CA ALA A 40 15.30 -13.14 -1.47
C ALA A 40 14.37 -13.32 -2.68
N VAL A 41 13.21 -12.64 -2.67
CA VAL A 41 12.28 -12.67 -3.82
C VAL A 41 12.99 -12.09 -5.03
N ALA A 42 13.10 -12.87 -6.08
CA ALA A 42 13.54 -12.37 -7.38
C ALA A 42 12.34 -11.70 -8.05
N PHE A 43 12.28 -10.37 -8.01
CA PHE A 43 11.27 -9.57 -8.72
C PHE A 43 11.60 -9.48 -10.21
N ASP A 44 11.62 -10.64 -10.88
CA ASP A 44 11.96 -10.82 -12.28
C ASP A 44 10.70 -10.94 -13.18
N ARG A 45 10.93 -11.26 -14.46
CA ARG A 45 9.85 -11.43 -15.44
C ARG A 45 8.86 -12.53 -15.02
N GLU A 46 9.35 -13.65 -14.47
CA GLU A 46 8.52 -14.79 -14.10
C GLU A 46 7.63 -14.47 -12.90
N TYR A 47 8.18 -13.76 -11.90
CA TYR A 47 7.42 -13.24 -10.78
C TYR A 47 6.23 -12.40 -11.27
N TYR A 48 6.48 -11.41 -12.15
CA TYR A 48 5.41 -10.53 -12.63
C TYR A 48 4.45 -11.24 -13.57
N ARG A 49 4.91 -12.21 -14.34
CA ARG A 49 4.02 -13.05 -15.15
C ARG A 49 2.99 -13.74 -14.27
N ARG A 50 3.42 -14.36 -13.17
CA ARG A 50 2.56 -15.10 -12.26
C ARG A 50 1.63 -14.18 -11.48
N PHE A 51 2.14 -13.16 -10.82
CA PHE A 51 1.39 -12.38 -9.84
C PHE A 51 0.72 -11.11 -10.39
N TYR A 52 0.98 -10.73 -11.66
CA TYR A 52 0.42 -9.49 -12.21
C TYR A 52 -0.16 -9.64 -13.63
N TYR A 53 0.35 -10.57 -14.46
CA TYR A 53 -0.08 -10.67 -15.85
C TYR A 53 -0.98 -11.86 -16.14
N ASP A 54 -0.94 -12.93 -15.36
CA ASP A 54 -1.89 -14.03 -15.45
C ASP A 54 -3.15 -13.70 -14.63
N PRO A 55 -4.32 -13.50 -15.27
CA PRO A 55 -5.54 -13.11 -14.56
C PRO A 55 -6.05 -14.16 -13.56
N ARG A 56 -5.59 -15.41 -13.64
CA ARG A 56 -5.95 -16.49 -12.70
C ARG A 56 -5.25 -16.36 -11.37
N THR A 57 -4.03 -15.81 -11.37
CA THR A 57 -3.15 -15.72 -10.19
C THR A 57 -2.78 -14.28 -9.83
N ALA A 58 -3.21 -13.30 -10.61
CA ALA A 58 -2.93 -11.90 -10.35
C ALA A 58 -3.44 -11.45 -8.97
N VAL A 59 -2.56 -10.83 -8.19
CA VAL A 59 -2.85 -10.32 -6.83
C VAL A 59 -3.80 -9.13 -6.84
N THR A 60 -3.92 -8.44 -7.96
CA THR A 60 -4.76 -7.25 -8.14
C THR A 60 -5.12 -7.06 -9.62
N ASN A 61 -6.06 -6.17 -9.88
CA ASN A 61 -6.51 -5.85 -11.23
C ASN A 61 -6.71 -4.35 -11.44
N ARG A 62 -6.94 -3.95 -12.71
CA ARG A 62 -7.13 -2.54 -13.10
C ARG A 62 -8.34 -1.87 -12.42
N ARG A 63 -9.42 -2.61 -12.19
CA ARG A 63 -10.65 -2.09 -11.56
C ARG A 63 -10.39 -1.72 -10.10
N GLU A 64 -9.72 -2.60 -9.37
CA GLU A 64 -9.34 -2.35 -7.97
C GLU A 64 -8.38 -1.16 -7.85
N MET A 65 -7.37 -1.09 -8.72
CA MET A 65 -6.42 0.02 -8.72
C MET A 65 -7.06 1.36 -9.11
N LEU A 66 -8.04 1.35 -10.01
CA LEU A 66 -8.82 2.55 -10.34
C LEU A 66 -9.65 3.01 -9.14
N ALA A 67 -10.32 2.09 -8.45
CA ALA A 67 -11.11 2.40 -7.25
C ALA A 67 -10.21 3.00 -6.15
N ARG A 68 -9.04 2.42 -5.93
CA ARG A 68 -8.03 2.91 -4.98
C ARG A 68 -7.50 4.29 -5.37
N ALA A 69 -7.21 4.52 -6.65
CA ALA A 69 -6.78 5.83 -7.14
C ALA A 69 -7.84 6.91 -6.89
N ARG A 70 -9.12 6.60 -7.11
CA ARG A 70 -10.24 7.51 -6.83
C ARG A 70 -10.35 7.82 -5.34
N LEU A 71 -10.22 6.81 -4.49
CA LEU A 71 -10.22 6.98 -3.03
C LEU A 71 -9.08 7.90 -2.59
N ILE A 72 -7.85 7.68 -3.09
CA ILE A 72 -6.69 8.52 -2.74
C ILE A 72 -6.90 9.96 -3.21
N ALA A 73 -7.32 10.17 -4.45
CA ALA A 73 -7.55 11.51 -4.98
C ALA A 73 -8.66 12.26 -4.21
N ALA A 74 -9.80 11.60 -3.98
CA ALA A 74 -10.90 12.19 -3.22
C ALA A 74 -10.50 12.50 -1.77
N PHE A 75 -9.73 11.63 -1.11
CA PHE A 75 -9.24 11.91 0.23
C PHE A 75 -8.30 13.09 0.26
N THR A 76 -7.36 13.22 -0.67
CA THR A 76 -6.42 14.34 -0.71
C THR A 76 -7.14 15.67 -0.98
N GLU A 77 -8.18 15.65 -1.80
CA GLU A 77 -9.07 16.79 -2.04
C GLU A 77 -9.85 17.16 -0.77
N HIS A 78 -10.47 16.17 -0.12
CA HIS A 78 -11.28 16.35 1.10
C HIS A 78 -10.48 17.02 2.24
N VAL A 79 -9.22 16.62 2.45
CA VAL A 79 -8.37 17.23 3.49
C VAL A 79 -7.68 18.50 3.03
N GLY A 80 -7.99 19.02 1.85
CA GLY A 80 -7.44 20.25 1.30
C GLY A 80 -5.94 20.18 0.95
N LEU A 81 -5.42 18.99 0.59
CA LEU A 81 -4.02 18.82 0.20
C LEU A 81 -3.80 19.18 -1.27
N PRO A 82 -3.08 20.26 -1.60
CA PRO A 82 -2.69 20.54 -2.98
C PRO A 82 -1.54 19.61 -3.40
N VAL A 83 -1.89 18.48 -4.02
CA VAL A 83 -0.89 17.49 -4.45
C VAL A 83 -0.14 17.99 -5.68
N ARG A 84 1.13 18.35 -5.51
CA ARG A 84 2.07 18.74 -6.57
C ARG A 84 3.14 17.70 -6.83
N ARG A 85 3.49 16.89 -5.83
CA ARG A 85 4.51 15.83 -5.92
C ARG A 85 4.02 14.54 -5.29
N VAL A 86 4.08 13.47 -6.05
CA VAL A 86 3.69 12.11 -5.62
C VAL A 86 4.90 11.19 -5.69
N LEU A 87 5.17 10.45 -4.63
CA LEU A 87 6.07 9.30 -4.63
C LEU A 87 5.24 8.01 -4.54
N ASP A 88 5.39 7.15 -5.52
CA ASP A 88 4.85 5.78 -5.52
C ASP A 88 6.01 4.81 -5.25
N ALA A 89 6.14 4.41 -3.98
CA ALA A 89 7.22 3.60 -3.47
C ALA A 89 6.90 2.11 -3.61
N GLY A 90 7.59 1.43 -4.53
CA GLY A 90 7.29 0.08 -4.97
C GLY A 90 6.10 0.08 -5.93
N CYS A 91 6.18 0.92 -6.97
CA CYS A 91 5.08 1.16 -7.91
C CYS A 91 4.71 -0.08 -8.76
N GLY A 92 5.51 -1.15 -8.72
CA GLY A 92 5.28 -2.39 -9.44
C GLY A 92 5.03 -2.16 -10.94
N THR A 93 3.98 -2.76 -11.48
CA THR A 93 3.60 -2.62 -12.89
C THR A 93 2.94 -1.28 -13.24
N GLY A 94 2.81 -0.36 -12.29
CA GLY A 94 2.24 0.97 -12.51
C GLY A 94 0.71 1.00 -12.66
N LEU A 95 0.01 -0.03 -12.20
CA LEU A 95 -1.46 -0.10 -12.28
C LEU A 95 -2.15 1.05 -11.51
N LEU A 96 -1.56 1.50 -10.41
CA LEU A 96 -2.07 2.64 -9.64
C LEU A 96 -1.68 3.98 -10.26
N ARG A 97 -0.47 4.07 -10.82
CA ARG A 97 0.08 5.29 -11.42
C ARG A 97 -0.80 5.86 -12.53
N THR A 98 -1.24 5.01 -13.46
CA THR A 98 -2.00 5.48 -14.64
C THR A 98 -3.29 6.21 -14.26
N PRO A 99 -4.19 5.67 -13.42
CA PRO A 99 -5.38 6.40 -13.00
C PRO A 99 -5.05 7.61 -12.10
N LEU A 100 -4.06 7.54 -11.21
CA LEU A 100 -3.69 8.66 -10.36
C LEU A 100 -3.17 9.86 -11.15
N ARG A 101 -2.35 9.66 -12.17
CA ARG A 101 -1.89 10.77 -13.03
C ARG A 101 -3.02 11.46 -13.77
N ARG A 102 -4.13 10.77 -14.06
CA ARG A 102 -5.32 11.39 -14.66
C ARG A 102 -6.12 12.19 -13.64
N LEU A 103 -6.19 11.71 -12.39
CA LEU A 103 -6.92 12.36 -11.30
C LEU A 103 -6.13 13.52 -10.67
N LEU A 104 -4.80 13.45 -10.72
CA LEU A 104 -3.89 14.47 -10.20
C LEU A 104 -2.96 14.99 -11.32
N PRO A 105 -3.52 15.62 -12.37
CA PRO A 105 -2.78 15.93 -13.61
C PRO A 105 -1.66 16.97 -13.43
N LYS A 106 -1.73 17.78 -12.37
CA LYS A 106 -0.71 18.81 -12.05
C LYS A 106 0.44 18.28 -11.20
N ALA A 107 0.38 17.03 -10.77
CA ALA A 107 1.39 16.46 -9.90
C ALA A 107 2.56 15.87 -10.70
N GLU A 108 3.80 16.20 -10.28
CA GLU A 108 4.99 15.43 -10.62
C GLU A 108 4.88 14.04 -9.96
N TYR A 109 5.05 12.99 -10.75
CA TYR A 109 4.88 11.61 -10.27
C TYR A 109 6.18 10.83 -10.37
N VAL A 110 6.77 10.50 -9.23
CA VAL A 110 7.96 9.65 -9.13
C VAL A 110 7.54 8.22 -8.83
N SER A 111 7.88 7.31 -9.75
CA SER A 111 7.69 5.86 -9.60
C SER A 111 9.01 5.25 -9.17
N LEU A 112 9.12 4.82 -7.92
CA LEU A 112 10.30 4.17 -7.37
C LEU A 112 10.09 2.65 -7.32
N GLU A 113 11.02 1.87 -7.86
CA GLU A 113 10.90 0.42 -7.94
C GLU A 113 12.27 -0.25 -7.73
N THR A 114 12.28 -1.41 -7.09
CA THR A 114 13.49 -2.20 -6.85
C THR A 114 13.75 -3.25 -7.93
N SER A 115 12.73 -3.63 -8.69
CA SER A 115 12.84 -4.59 -9.80
C SER A 115 13.56 -3.98 -10.99
N ALA A 116 14.77 -4.45 -11.28
CA ALA A 116 15.50 -4.05 -12.50
C ALA A 116 14.71 -4.36 -13.77
N TYR A 117 13.95 -5.46 -13.78
CA TYR A 117 13.08 -5.83 -14.90
C TYR A 117 12.00 -4.78 -15.17
N LEU A 118 11.28 -4.32 -14.13
CA LEU A 118 10.24 -3.29 -14.32
C LEU A 118 10.84 -1.92 -14.60
N CYS A 119 11.96 -1.56 -13.96
CA CYS A 119 12.65 -0.30 -14.23
C CYS A 119 13.07 -0.20 -15.69
N SER A 120 13.68 -1.26 -16.23
CA SER A 120 14.04 -1.33 -17.66
C SER A 120 12.81 -1.28 -18.57
N ARG A 121 11.72 -1.98 -18.19
CA ARG A 121 10.53 -2.09 -19.03
C ARG A 121 9.70 -0.81 -19.10
N TYR A 122 9.61 -0.07 -18.02
CA TYR A 122 8.68 1.07 -17.87
C TYR A 122 9.36 2.41 -17.62
N GLY A 123 10.68 2.43 -17.51
CA GLY A 123 11.43 3.65 -17.19
C GLY A 123 11.23 4.15 -15.76
N TRP A 124 10.97 3.22 -14.80
CA TRP A 124 10.85 3.60 -13.40
C TRP A 124 12.21 3.96 -12.81
N GLN A 125 12.21 4.83 -11.79
CA GLN A 125 13.41 5.11 -11.01
C GLN A 125 13.80 3.87 -10.21
N HIS A 126 14.97 3.32 -10.49
CA HIS A 126 15.49 2.18 -9.74
C HIS A 126 15.97 2.63 -8.36
N GLY A 127 15.52 1.97 -7.31
CA GLY A 127 15.95 2.26 -5.95
C GLY A 127 15.15 1.57 -4.87
N ARG A 128 15.68 1.61 -3.65
CA ARG A 128 15.08 0.99 -2.46
C ARG A 128 14.51 2.08 -1.55
N ILE A 129 13.28 1.92 -1.11
CA ILE A 129 12.59 2.94 -0.31
C ILE A 129 13.29 3.25 1.02
N GLU A 130 13.90 2.25 1.65
CA GLU A 130 14.61 2.44 2.92
C GLU A 130 15.83 3.35 2.82
N ASP A 131 16.40 3.49 1.61
CA ASP A 131 17.62 4.28 1.36
C ASP A 131 17.35 5.46 0.41
N TYR A 132 16.15 5.57 -0.15
CA TYR A 132 15.79 6.61 -1.12
C TYR A 132 15.93 8.01 -0.52
N ARG A 133 16.45 8.93 -1.34
CA ARG A 133 16.60 10.35 -1.01
C ARG A 133 15.98 11.20 -2.10
N SER A 134 15.39 12.31 -1.71
CA SER A 134 14.85 13.31 -2.62
C SER A 134 15.25 14.70 -2.14
N ALA A 135 15.56 15.60 -3.05
CA ALA A 135 15.90 17.00 -2.74
C ALA A 135 14.73 17.75 -2.11
N ALA A 136 13.49 17.38 -2.45
CA ALA A 136 12.27 17.96 -1.86
C ALA A 136 11.31 16.86 -1.44
N ALA A 137 10.54 17.12 -0.36
CA ALA A 137 9.54 16.21 0.12
C ALA A 137 8.32 16.12 -0.83
N PHE A 138 7.57 15.04 -0.71
CA PHE A 138 6.36 14.76 -1.48
C PHE A 138 5.11 15.14 -0.68
N ASP A 139 4.08 15.63 -1.37
CA ASP A 139 2.78 15.93 -0.76
C ASP A 139 2.02 14.63 -0.45
N LEU A 140 2.12 13.69 -1.38
CA LEU A 140 1.55 12.35 -1.28
C LEU A 140 2.64 11.29 -1.46
N VAL A 141 2.78 10.41 -0.48
CA VAL A 141 3.59 9.20 -0.58
C VAL A 141 2.68 7.99 -0.56
N ILE A 142 2.88 7.08 -1.48
CA ILE A 142 2.14 5.83 -1.58
C ILE A 142 3.12 4.68 -1.36
N CYS A 143 2.77 3.77 -0.45
CA CYS A 143 3.48 2.51 -0.26
C CYS A 143 2.43 1.43 -0.02
N TYR A 144 2.07 0.74 -1.09
CA TYR A 144 0.99 -0.24 -1.10
C TYR A 144 1.53 -1.64 -1.34
N ASP A 145 1.40 -2.51 -0.33
CA ASP A 145 1.82 -3.92 -0.34
C ASP A 145 3.29 -4.15 -0.72
N VAL A 146 4.19 -3.37 -0.12
CA VAL A 146 5.64 -3.42 -0.37
C VAL A 146 6.42 -3.92 0.84
N LEU A 147 6.13 -3.41 2.06
CA LEU A 147 7.03 -3.62 3.19
C LEU A 147 7.03 -5.05 3.74
N GLN A 148 6.06 -5.88 3.37
CA GLN A 148 6.07 -7.31 3.69
C GLN A 148 7.22 -8.07 3.00
N TYR A 149 7.81 -7.53 1.94
CA TYR A 149 8.96 -8.11 1.26
C TYR A 149 10.32 -7.74 1.89
N LEU A 150 10.33 -6.76 2.78
CA LEU A 150 11.55 -6.27 3.41
C LEU A 150 11.80 -6.96 4.76
N PRO A 151 13.04 -7.35 5.08
CA PRO A 151 13.42 -7.75 6.44
C PRO A 151 13.13 -6.64 7.45
N ASP A 152 12.98 -6.97 8.74
CA ASP A 152 12.56 -6.04 9.79
C ASP A 152 13.37 -4.76 9.87
N ARG A 153 14.70 -4.86 9.77
CA ARG A 153 15.58 -3.69 9.78
C ARG A 153 15.35 -2.76 8.59
N ALA A 154 15.18 -3.31 7.39
CA ALA A 154 14.92 -2.54 6.18
C ALA A 154 13.51 -1.91 6.22
N ALA A 155 12.49 -2.68 6.61
CA ALA A 155 11.13 -2.17 6.77
C ALA A 155 11.06 -1.03 7.82
N ALA A 156 11.77 -1.17 8.96
CA ALA A 156 11.84 -0.10 9.98
C ALA A 156 12.52 1.17 9.44
N ARG A 157 13.61 1.03 8.65
CA ARG A 157 14.24 2.17 7.97
C ARG A 157 13.30 2.83 6.96
N ALA A 158 12.56 2.04 6.16
CA ALA A 158 11.57 2.56 5.22
C ALA A 158 10.49 3.39 5.92
N LEU A 159 9.92 2.87 7.02
CA LEU A 159 8.91 3.59 7.82
C LEU A 159 9.46 4.91 8.40
N SER A 160 10.71 4.90 8.88
CA SER A 160 11.38 6.13 9.30
C SER A 160 11.62 7.10 8.14
N ASN A 161 11.97 6.57 6.97
CA ASN A 161 12.25 7.36 5.78
C ASN A 161 10.99 8.07 5.25
N PHE A 162 9.80 7.47 5.37
CA PHE A 162 8.55 8.16 5.04
C PHE A 162 8.39 9.48 5.81
N GLY A 163 8.83 9.55 7.08
CA GLY A 163 8.81 10.77 7.86
C GLY A 163 9.64 11.92 7.27
N ARG A 164 10.65 11.64 6.47
CA ARG A 164 11.46 12.63 5.75
C ARG A 164 10.91 12.93 4.35
N LEU A 165 10.39 11.91 3.69
CA LEU A 165 9.92 12.01 2.31
C LEU A 165 8.52 12.62 2.20
N CYS A 166 7.66 12.41 3.20
CA CYS A 166 6.26 12.84 3.16
C CYS A 166 6.04 14.09 4.01
N ARG A 167 5.49 15.14 3.41
CA ARG A 167 5.07 16.37 4.11
C ARG A 167 3.55 16.52 4.27
N GLY A 168 2.75 15.69 3.59
CA GLY A 168 1.29 15.75 3.61
C GLY A 168 0.64 14.42 4.01
N VAL A 169 0.27 13.62 3.04
CA VAL A 169 -0.44 12.35 3.20
C VAL A 169 0.43 11.17 2.83
N LEU A 170 0.46 10.16 3.68
CA LEU A 170 0.97 8.83 3.35
C LEU A 170 -0.22 7.88 3.20
N TYR A 171 -0.34 7.23 2.03
CA TYR A 171 -1.21 6.09 1.83
C TYR A 171 -0.38 4.81 1.98
N PHE A 172 -0.66 4.05 3.03
CA PHE A 172 0.14 2.90 3.42
C PHE A 172 -0.71 1.66 3.63
N SER A 173 -0.31 0.56 3.01
CA SER A 173 -0.79 -0.78 3.28
C SER A 173 0.37 -1.77 3.27
N ALA A 174 0.29 -2.78 4.12
CA ALA A 174 1.19 -3.91 4.13
C ALA A 174 0.44 -5.14 4.61
N LEU A 175 0.73 -6.30 4.04
CA LEU A 175 0.17 -7.56 4.45
C LEU A 175 0.59 -7.87 5.89
N THR A 176 -0.40 -8.00 6.78
CA THR A 176 -0.16 -8.38 8.17
C THR A 176 -0.38 -9.87 8.38
N ARG A 177 0.08 -10.41 9.52
CA ARG A 177 -0.18 -11.81 9.91
C ARG A 177 -1.68 -12.11 9.93
N ARG A 178 -2.49 -11.20 10.48
CA ARG A 178 -3.94 -11.37 10.58
C ARG A 178 -4.61 -11.33 9.19
N ASP A 179 -4.16 -10.45 8.30
CA ASP A 179 -4.68 -10.42 6.93
C ASP A 179 -4.36 -11.72 6.20
N TRP A 180 -3.16 -12.24 6.39
CA TRP A 180 -2.74 -13.53 5.86
C TRP A 180 -3.65 -14.68 6.30
N GLU A 181 -3.97 -14.73 7.58
CA GLU A 181 -4.77 -15.82 8.16
C GLU A 181 -6.25 -15.74 7.77
N TRP A 182 -6.78 -14.53 7.52
CA TRP A 182 -8.22 -14.30 7.44
C TRP A 182 -8.70 -13.78 6.09
N ASN A 183 -7.85 -13.10 5.33
CA ASN A 183 -8.28 -12.34 4.15
C ASN A 183 -7.59 -12.77 2.86
N CYS A 184 -6.53 -13.59 2.93
CA CYS A 184 -5.75 -13.93 1.75
C CYS A 184 -6.28 -15.17 1.02
N ASP A 185 -6.30 -15.08 -0.31
CA ASP A 185 -6.46 -16.21 -1.19
C ASP A 185 -5.08 -16.86 -1.43
N PRO A 186 -4.87 -18.13 -1.03
CA PRO A 186 -3.58 -18.81 -1.18
C PRO A 186 -3.09 -18.92 -2.63
N VAL A 187 -3.99 -18.94 -3.61
CA VAL A 187 -3.62 -19.03 -5.04
C VAL A 187 -3.04 -17.70 -5.55
N ARG A 188 -3.52 -16.60 -5.00
CA ARG A 188 -3.20 -15.23 -5.44
C ARG A 188 -2.21 -14.50 -4.55
N THR A 189 -1.77 -15.11 -3.47
CA THR A 189 -0.90 -14.44 -2.51
C THR A 189 0.52 -15.01 -2.59
N ASP A 190 1.52 -14.13 -2.60
CA ASP A 190 2.92 -14.53 -2.51
C ASP A 190 3.25 -14.96 -1.07
N PHE A 191 3.77 -16.18 -0.92
CA PHE A 191 4.14 -16.77 0.38
C PHE A 191 5.53 -16.33 0.88
N ASN A 192 6.32 -15.69 0.05
CA ASN A 192 7.68 -15.28 0.42
C ASN A 192 7.70 -13.88 1.03
N VAL A 193 7.03 -13.72 2.16
CA VAL A 193 6.83 -12.44 2.85
C VAL A 193 7.21 -12.52 4.33
N HIS A 194 7.55 -11.38 4.92
CA HIS A 194 7.79 -11.18 6.35
C HIS A 194 6.49 -10.70 7.02
N LEU A 195 5.73 -11.63 7.60
CA LEU A 195 4.46 -11.31 8.25
C LEU A 195 4.67 -10.65 9.62
N ARG A 196 4.09 -9.48 9.81
CA ARG A 196 4.15 -8.70 11.05
C ARG A 196 2.75 -8.41 11.58
N ALA A 197 2.64 -8.18 12.90
CA ALA A 197 1.42 -7.65 13.46
C ALA A 197 1.17 -6.20 12.98
N ALA A 198 -0.09 -5.80 12.80
CA ALA A 198 -0.44 -4.42 12.42
C ALA A 198 0.15 -3.38 13.39
N GLN A 199 0.18 -3.70 14.69
CA GLN A 199 0.76 -2.85 15.73
C GLN A 199 2.25 -2.54 15.51
N TRP A 200 3.01 -3.48 14.93
CA TRP A 200 4.42 -3.26 14.60
C TRP A 200 4.61 -2.09 13.62
N TYR A 201 3.73 -1.96 12.63
CA TYR A 201 3.72 -0.85 11.68
C TYR A 201 3.20 0.44 12.32
N ARG A 202 2.08 0.37 13.07
CA ARG A 202 1.45 1.52 13.72
C ARG A 202 2.39 2.25 14.66
N LEU A 203 3.07 1.55 15.57
CA LEU A 203 4.02 2.15 16.52
C LEU A 203 5.14 2.94 15.84
N ARG A 204 5.56 2.52 14.65
CA ARG A 204 6.61 3.20 13.89
C ARG A 204 6.09 4.38 13.10
N LEU A 205 4.94 4.24 12.47
CA LEU A 205 4.30 5.32 11.71
C LEU A 205 3.84 6.46 12.63
N GLN A 206 3.30 6.16 13.79
CA GLN A 206 2.79 7.15 14.77
C GLN A 206 3.85 8.13 15.25
N ARG A 207 5.14 7.83 15.10
CA ARG A 207 6.23 8.78 15.40
C ARG A 207 6.17 10.03 14.51
N ASN A 208 5.73 9.88 13.27
CA ASN A 208 5.72 10.96 12.27
C ASN A 208 4.33 11.28 11.73
N PHE A 209 3.37 10.40 11.91
CA PHE A 209 2.04 10.48 11.32
C PHE A 209 0.93 10.27 12.34
N ARG A 210 -0.27 10.70 11.99
CA ARG A 210 -1.53 10.37 12.65
C ARG A 210 -2.33 9.44 11.74
N GLU A 211 -2.81 8.32 12.28
CA GLU A 211 -3.67 7.37 11.57
C GLU A 211 -5.07 7.96 11.44
N ILE A 212 -5.62 7.92 10.21
CA ILE A 212 -7.00 8.32 9.93
C ILE A 212 -7.89 7.11 9.72
N GLY A 213 -7.34 6.06 9.12
CA GLY A 213 -8.06 4.84 8.74
C GLY A 213 -7.94 4.59 7.24
N THR A 214 -8.45 3.44 6.80
CA THR A 214 -8.45 3.00 5.38
C THR A 214 -7.10 3.12 4.67
N GLY A 215 -5.98 3.07 5.43
CA GLY A 215 -4.62 3.20 4.90
C GLY A 215 -4.09 4.64 4.86
N PHE A 216 -4.85 5.65 5.27
CA PHE A 216 -4.40 7.03 5.29
C PHE A 216 -3.74 7.43 6.60
N TRP A 217 -2.61 8.12 6.45
CA TRP A 217 -1.78 8.65 7.51
C TRP A 217 -1.44 10.10 7.20
N LEU A 218 -1.72 11.02 8.10
CA LEU A 218 -1.38 12.42 7.95
C LEU A 218 -0.05 12.74 8.61
N ARG A 219 0.80 13.48 7.93
CA ARG A 219 2.05 13.97 8.50
C ARG A 219 1.75 14.88 9.69
N ARG A 220 2.36 14.63 10.84
CA ARG A 220 2.20 15.49 12.02
C ARG A 220 2.70 16.89 11.70
N GLY A 221 1.90 17.90 12.03
CA GLY A 221 2.19 19.31 11.74
C GLY A 221 1.90 19.75 10.29
N ALA A 222 1.39 18.88 9.42
CA ALA A 222 0.91 19.31 8.11
C ALA A 222 -0.34 20.18 8.26
N PRO A 223 -0.47 21.30 7.49
CA PRO A 223 -1.61 22.19 7.56
C PRO A 223 -2.79 21.61 6.77
N LEU A 224 -3.34 20.48 7.24
CA LEU A 224 -4.44 19.76 6.63
C LEU A 224 -5.67 19.81 7.54
N THR A 225 -6.85 19.94 6.93
CA THR A 225 -8.12 19.94 7.66
C THR A 225 -8.49 18.49 8.02
N VAL A 226 -8.58 18.21 9.31
CA VAL A 226 -9.06 16.93 9.83
C VAL A 226 -10.07 17.21 10.92
N TRP A 227 -11.29 16.77 10.71
CA TRP A 227 -12.38 16.94 11.67
C TRP A 227 -12.18 16.00 12.85
N GLU A 228 -12.69 16.38 14.02
CA GLU A 228 -12.49 15.62 15.27
C GLU A 228 -12.99 14.19 15.18
N LEU A 229 -14.14 13.97 14.52
CA LEU A 229 -14.72 12.62 14.33
C LEU A 229 -13.91 11.73 13.39
N GLU A 230 -13.01 12.29 12.58
CA GLU A 230 -12.13 11.55 11.66
C GLU A 230 -10.80 11.14 12.31
N SER A 231 -10.51 11.67 13.47
CA SER A 231 -9.27 11.39 14.21
C SER A 231 -9.54 10.43 15.37
N ARG A 232 -8.81 9.34 15.40
CA ARG A 232 -8.70 8.53 16.62
C ARG A 232 -7.68 9.18 17.53
N PHE A 233 -8.13 9.56 18.72
CA PHE A 233 -7.30 10.07 19.80
C PHE A 233 -6.57 8.94 20.52
#